data_1a1ec3c78c40b2dcf8fbd2f66b13a16c
#
_entry.id   1a1ec3c78c40b2dcf8fbd2f66b13a16c
#
_cell.length_a   1.000
_cell.length_b   1.000
_cell.length_c   1.000
_cell.angle_alpha   90.00
_cell.angle_beta   90.00
_cell.angle_gamma   90.00
#
_symmetry.space_group_name_H-M   'P 1'
#
loop_
_entity.id
_entity.type
_entity.pdbx_description
1 polymer ?
#
loop_
_entity_poly.entity_id
_entity_poly.type
_entity_poly.pdbx_seq_one_letter_code
_entity_poly.pdbx_strand_id
1 'polypeptide(L)'
;TKRGKAAPAKISYTGTFGLSQNAVMLEMLDGPGYAYWYNKAREMDGDTPIFTQRQIDMMLNGDPSDGWGNTNWYEKTFGTGYNQSHNLNVTGGNERIKYFTSIGYFDQEGNVKNFSFDRINIRSNIEAKIAKNWTMAVDLAGRVQRSNRPGFSGDPADWNNIAQQAMRAHPYVPENYNGLPVSTNTSSATVSPLASSEESGYAKSNTFYFQSNVSLKYDFPFLKGLSAKFMVAYDYSQTYSKIYSTPFRTMVATLPTTLDGNISYAENWDSRKKSENSLTEGLTRNTQITTNASLNYANTFGKHNVSAILLMETYSNDGNNFSAYGEGFSIKELAELKYASIPDKMSINGMSSVAR
;
A
#
# COMPACT_ATOMS: atom_id res chain seq x y z
N THR A 1 13.96 -17.44 -14.07
CA THR A 1 12.63 -17.73 -14.65
C THR A 1 12.34 -19.24 -14.54
N LYS A 2 11.15 -19.65 -14.04
CA LYS A 2 10.74 -21.05 -14.08
C LYS A 2 10.53 -21.47 -15.53
N ARG A 3 11.12 -22.58 -15.93
CA ARG A 3 10.95 -23.23 -17.24
C ARG A 3 10.24 -24.56 -17.06
N GLY A 4 9.51 -24.99 -18.08
CA GLY A 4 8.96 -26.34 -18.15
C GLY A 4 10.07 -27.40 -18.21
N LYS A 5 9.70 -28.62 -17.92
CA LYS A 5 10.55 -29.79 -18.09
C LYS A 5 10.01 -30.67 -19.22
N ALA A 6 10.86 -31.45 -19.86
CA ALA A 6 10.43 -32.47 -20.81
C ALA A 6 9.76 -33.64 -20.03
N ALA A 7 8.47 -33.46 -19.73
CA ALA A 7 7.63 -34.35 -18.95
C ALA A 7 6.16 -34.13 -19.29
N PRO A 8 5.26 -35.09 -19.03
CA PRO A 8 3.82 -34.88 -19.14
C PRO A 8 3.35 -33.65 -18.38
N ALA A 9 2.29 -33.06 -18.84
CA ALA A 9 1.70 -31.88 -18.21
C ALA A 9 1.35 -32.15 -16.73
N LYS A 10 1.84 -31.26 -15.84
CA LYS A 10 1.50 -31.29 -14.42
C LYS A 10 0.78 -29.99 -14.07
N ILE A 11 -0.41 -30.15 -13.51
CA ILE A 11 -1.21 -29.05 -12.96
C ILE A 11 -1.02 -29.05 -11.45
N SER A 12 -0.80 -27.89 -10.87
CA SER A 12 -0.73 -27.70 -9.42
C SER A 12 -1.52 -26.47 -9.01
N TYR A 13 -2.31 -26.62 -7.96
CA TYR A 13 -3.01 -25.54 -7.31
C TYR A 13 -2.53 -25.41 -5.89
N THR A 14 -2.37 -24.18 -5.44
CA THR A 14 -2.06 -23.84 -4.06
C THR A 14 -2.98 -22.71 -3.62
N GLY A 15 -3.75 -22.95 -2.57
CA GLY A 15 -4.59 -21.95 -1.90
C GLY A 15 -4.08 -21.73 -0.49
N THR A 16 -4.06 -20.47 -0.06
CA THR A 16 -3.77 -20.08 1.33
C THR A 16 -4.78 -19.06 1.79
N PHE A 17 -5.17 -19.17 3.05
CA PHE A 17 -5.97 -18.16 3.76
C PHE A 17 -5.27 -17.87 5.07
N GLY A 18 -5.18 -16.61 5.44
CA GLY A 18 -4.53 -16.16 6.66
C GLY A 18 -5.28 -15.02 7.32
N LEU A 19 -5.21 -14.95 8.63
CA LEU A 19 -5.60 -13.80 9.43
C LEU A 19 -4.36 -13.01 9.77
N SER A 20 -4.47 -11.68 9.73
CA SER A 20 -3.39 -10.75 10.02
C SER A 20 -3.73 -9.93 11.24
N GLN A 21 -2.92 -10.03 12.28
CA GLN A 21 -3.02 -9.23 13.50
C GLN A 21 -1.64 -8.66 13.84
N ASN A 22 -1.61 -7.62 14.66
CA ASN A 22 -0.35 -7.13 15.18
C ASN A 22 0.32 -8.24 16.01
N ALA A 23 1.58 -8.53 15.71
CA ALA A 23 2.35 -9.54 16.47
C ALA A 23 2.55 -9.15 17.94
N VAL A 24 2.59 -7.84 18.20
CA VAL A 24 2.65 -7.25 19.53
C VAL A 24 1.60 -6.15 19.59
N MET A 25 0.68 -6.26 20.53
CA MET A 25 -0.22 -5.17 20.91
C MET A 25 0.45 -4.37 22.03
N LEU A 26 0.53 -3.04 21.86
CA LEU A 26 1.04 -2.17 22.90
C LEU A 26 0.03 -2.12 24.05
N GLU A 27 0.50 -2.38 25.25
CA GLU A 27 -0.27 -2.14 26.47
C GLU A 27 -0.32 -0.64 26.71
N MET A 28 -1.45 -0.03 26.37
CA MET A 28 -1.70 1.39 26.60
C MET A 28 -2.39 1.57 27.95
N LEU A 29 -2.08 2.67 28.64
CA LEU A 29 -2.83 3.02 29.84
C LEU A 29 -4.30 3.30 29.48
N ASP A 30 -5.19 2.81 30.29
CA ASP A 30 -6.60 3.18 30.27
C ASP A 30 -6.83 4.59 30.86
N GLY A 31 -8.05 5.11 30.77
CA GLY A 31 -8.37 6.46 31.25
C GLY A 31 -7.98 6.70 32.73
N PRO A 32 -8.42 5.84 33.67
CA PRO A 32 -8.03 5.92 35.06
C PRO A 32 -6.52 5.80 35.31
N GLY A 33 -5.86 4.86 34.65
CA GLY A 33 -4.41 4.67 34.75
C GLY A 33 -3.64 5.88 34.23
N TYR A 34 -4.08 6.45 33.11
CA TYR A 34 -3.50 7.70 32.58
C TYR A 34 -3.66 8.85 33.59
N ALA A 35 -4.85 9.06 34.12
CA ALA A 35 -5.12 10.11 35.09
C ALA A 35 -4.27 9.96 36.36
N TYR A 36 -4.15 8.75 36.88
CA TYR A 36 -3.31 8.45 38.03
C TYR A 36 -1.83 8.78 37.79
N TRP A 37 -1.26 8.26 36.73
CA TRP A 37 0.16 8.47 36.43
C TRP A 37 0.48 9.90 36.03
N TYR A 38 -0.44 10.56 35.34
CA TYR A 38 -0.31 11.98 35.01
C TYR A 38 -0.28 12.86 36.27
N ASN A 39 -1.18 12.60 37.20
CA ASN A 39 -1.17 13.28 38.52
C ASN A 39 0.15 13.03 39.28
N LYS A 40 0.65 11.79 39.25
CA LYS A 40 1.94 11.47 39.91
C LYS A 40 3.12 12.20 39.28
N ALA A 41 3.16 12.30 37.96
CA ALA A 41 4.18 13.09 37.28
C ALA A 41 4.14 14.56 37.69
N ARG A 42 2.95 15.16 37.75
CA ARG A 42 2.78 16.55 38.19
C ARG A 42 3.22 16.75 39.66
N GLU A 43 2.84 15.85 40.55
CA GLU A 43 3.30 15.88 41.96
C GLU A 43 4.81 15.85 42.06
N MET A 44 5.50 15.03 41.24
CA MET A 44 6.96 14.97 41.22
C MET A 44 7.60 16.26 40.71
N ASP A 45 6.93 16.99 39.82
CA ASP A 45 7.36 18.28 39.31
C ASP A 45 7.01 19.45 40.27
N GLY A 46 6.33 19.16 41.39
CA GLY A 46 5.88 20.14 42.39
C GLY A 46 4.57 20.84 42.01
N ASP A 47 3.89 20.34 41.02
CA ASP A 47 2.60 20.85 40.54
C ASP A 47 1.42 20.16 41.25
N THR A 48 0.24 20.80 41.18
CA THR A 48 -0.99 20.21 41.71
C THR A 48 -1.57 19.18 40.72
N PRO A 49 -2.15 18.06 41.22
CA PRO A 49 -2.95 17.14 40.41
C PRO A 49 -4.08 17.86 39.65
N ILE A 50 -4.40 17.38 38.45
CA ILE A 50 -5.48 17.93 37.65
C ILE A 50 -6.71 17.02 37.56
N PHE A 51 -6.54 15.71 37.82
CA PHE A 51 -7.63 14.75 37.85
C PHE A 51 -8.01 14.44 39.30
N THR A 52 -9.28 14.63 39.64
CA THR A 52 -9.85 14.26 40.92
C THR A 52 -10.27 12.80 40.94
N GLN A 53 -10.46 12.23 42.15
CA GLN A 53 -10.98 10.87 42.28
C GLN A 53 -12.37 10.71 41.63
N ARG A 54 -13.22 11.72 41.74
CA ARG A 54 -14.54 11.75 41.06
C ARG A 54 -14.41 11.59 39.56
N GLN A 55 -13.50 12.33 38.91
CA GLN A 55 -13.28 12.22 37.47
C GLN A 55 -12.71 10.85 37.08
N ILE A 56 -11.82 10.27 37.89
CA ILE A 56 -11.30 8.90 37.69
C ILE A 56 -12.43 7.87 37.79
N ASP A 57 -13.35 8.05 38.74
CA ASP A 57 -14.50 7.18 38.92
C ASP A 57 -15.48 7.28 37.71
N MET A 58 -15.64 8.48 37.14
CA MET A 58 -16.44 8.70 35.91
C MET A 58 -15.81 7.99 34.72
N MET A 59 -14.49 8.03 34.55
CA MET A 59 -13.77 7.27 33.53
C MET A 59 -13.98 5.76 33.70
N LEU A 60 -13.94 5.25 34.95
CA LEU A 60 -14.18 3.84 35.25
C LEU A 60 -15.61 3.41 34.92
N ASN A 61 -16.61 4.23 35.20
CA ASN A 61 -18.00 3.97 34.89
C ASN A 61 -18.27 3.96 33.39
N GLY A 62 -17.48 4.71 32.60
CA GLY A 62 -17.54 4.70 31.16
C GLY A 62 -18.85 5.25 30.56
N ASP A 63 -19.57 6.11 31.28
CA ASP A 63 -20.78 6.78 30.78
C ASP A 63 -20.38 8.00 29.91
N PRO A 64 -20.56 7.93 28.58
CA PRO A 64 -20.17 9.05 27.71
C PRO A 64 -20.96 10.34 27.95
N SER A 65 -22.09 10.27 28.66
CA SER A 65 -22.95 11.44 28.91
C SER A 65 -22.33 12.47 29.85
N ASP A 66 -21.40 12.06 30.70
CA ASP A 66 -20.63 12.95 31.58
C ASP A 66 -19.39 13.56 30.90
N GLY A 67 -19.14 13.13 29.65
CA GLY A 67 -18.02 13.58 28.83
C GLY A 67 -16.71 12.86 29.07
N TRP A 68 -16.61 12.06 30.12
CA TRP A 68 -15.42 11.25 30.39
C TRP A 68 -15.51 9.89 29.70
N GLY A 69 -14.38 9.34 29.25
CA GLY A 69 -14.31 8.06 28.58
C GLY A 69 -13.20 7.18 29.11
N ASN A 70 -13.18 5.94 28.66
CA ASN A 70 -12.12 4.97 28.92
C ASN A 70 -11.85 4.19 27.63
N THR A 71 -11.20 4.86 26.67
CA THR A 71 -11.05 4.36 25.31
C THR A 71 -9.64 3.84 25.07
N ASN A 72 -9.50 2.56 24.79
CA ASN A 72 -8.25 2.01 24.23
C ASN A 72 -8.21 2.28 22.73
N TRP A 73 -7.70 3.45 22.36
CA TRP A 73 -7.61 3.88 20.95
C TRP A 73 -6.78 2.93 20.09
N TYR A 74 -5.76 2.29 20.66
CA TYR A 74 -4.91 1.36 19.94
C TYR A 74 -5.70 0.12 19.52
N GLU A 75 -6.40 -0.53 20.47
CA GLU A 75 -7.24 -1.69 20.16
C GLU A 75 -8.40 -1.36 19.24
N LYS A 76 -8.99 -0.17 19.36
CA LYS A 76 -10.07 0.28 18.48
C LYS A 76 -9.61 0.53 17.04
N THR A 77 -8.38 0.98 16.88
CA THR A 77 -7.81 1.30 15.55
C THR A 77 -7.32 0.05 14.84
N PHE A 78 -6.72 -0.89 15.58
CA PHE A 78 -6.13 -2.10 15.01
C PHE A 78 -7.04 -3.32 15.26
N GLY A 79 -7.66 -3.77 14.18
CA GLY A 79 -8.47 -4.99 14.17
C GLY A 79 -7.71 -6.21 13.64
N THR A 80 -8.47 -7.14 13.12
CA THR A 80 -7.96 -8.32 12.41
C THR A 80 -8.20 -8.13 10.92
N GLY A 81 -7.14 -8.14 10.15
CA GLY A 81 -7.20 -8.23 8.70
C GLY A 81 -7.21 -9.68 8.23
N TYR A 82 -7.41 -9.88 6.93
CA TYR A 82 -7.27 -11.20 6.32
C TYR A 82 -6.48 -11.11 5.02
N ASN A 83 -5.94 -12.23 4.60
CA ASN A 83 -5.38 -12.37 3.26
C ASN A 83 -5.72 -13.75 2.68
N GLN A 84 -5.84 -13.81 1.38
CA GLN A 84 -5.99 -15.06 0.64
C GLN A 84 -5.14 -15.04 -0.62
N SER A 85 -4.65 -16.21 -1.00
CA SER A 85 -3.85 -16.40 -2.19
C SER A 85 -4.22 -17.70 -2.89
N HIS A 86 -4.40 -17.62 -4.20
CA HIS A 86 -4.75 -18.75 -5.06
C HIS A 86 -3.78 -18.78 -6.24
N ASN A 87 -3.06 -19.86 -6.40
CA ASN A 87 -2.08 -20.03 -7.47
C ASN A 87 -2.33 -21.32 -8.23
N LEU A 88 -2.60 -21.21 -9.53
CA LEU A 88 -2.72 -22.32 -10.46
C LEU A 88 -1.49 -22.32 -11.38
N ASN A 89 -0.80 -23.44 -11.46
CA ASN A 89 0.36 -23.59 -12.31
C ASN A 89 0.20 -24.82 -13.21
N VAL A 90 0.60 -24.66 -14.47
CA VAL A 90 0.68 -25.73 -15.44
C VAL A 90 2.10 -25.78 -15.99
N THR A 91 2.75 -26.93 -15.92
CA THR A 91 4.10 -27.11 -16.44
C THR A 91 4.19 -28.43 -17.18
N GLY A 92 4.92 -28.46 -18.28
CA GLY A 92 5.10 -29.67 -19.06
C GLY A 92 5.97 -29.42 -20.28
N GLY A 93 6.03 -30.41 -21.14
CA GLY A 93 6.74 -30.32 -22.42
C GLY A 93 7.30 -31.63 -22.90
N ASN A 94 8.03 -31.52 -23.97
CA ASN A 94 8.82 -32.58 -24.58
C ASN A 94 10.21 -32.03 -24.92
N GLU A 95 11.01 -32.82 -25.67
CA GLU A 95 12.35 -32.41 -26.08
C GLU A 95 12.38 -31.18 -27.00
N ARG A 96 11.25 -30.88 -27.68
CA ARG A 96 11.14 -29.74 -28.60
C ARG A 96 10.54 -28.51 -27.99
N ILE A 97 9.52 -28.68 -27.12
CA ILE A 97 8.78 -27.54 -26.53
C ILE A 97 8.64 -27.80 -25.04
N LYS A 98 9.01 -26.82 -24.23
CA LYS A 98 8.76 -26.79 -22.77
C LYS A 98 7.98 -25.54 -22.43
N TYR A 99 7.03 -25.67 -21.52
CA TYR A 99 6.20 -24.56 -21.10
C TYR A 99 5.94 -24.56 -19.59
N PHE A 100 5.76 -23.37 -19.08
CA PHE A 100 5.27 -23.08 -17.74
C PHE A 100 4.28 -21.93 -17.83
N THR A 101 3.07 -22.14 -17.33
CA THR A 101 2.04 -21.09 -17.24
C THR A 101 1.51 -21.04 -15.82
N SER A 102 1.27 -19.85 -15.30
CA SER A 102 0.71 -19.65 -13.97
C SER A 102 -0.30 -18.51 -13.97
N ILE A 103 -1.35 -18.65 -13.17
CA ILE A 103 -2.30 -17.63 -12.82
C ILE A 103 -2.32 -17.55 -11.29
N GLY A 104 -2.20 -16.33 -10.76
CA GLY A 104 -2.26 -16.08 -9.34
C GLY A 104 -3.25 -14.96 -9.02
N TYR A 105 -4.00 -15.15 -7.95
CA TYR A 105 -4.84 -14.13 -7.31
C TYR A 105 -4.39 -13.96 -5.88
N PHE A 106 -4.31 -12.73 -5.41
CA PHE A 106 -4.03 -12.36 -4.04
C PHE A 106 -4.98 -11.25 -3.63
N ASP A 107 -5.53 -11.36 -2.43
CA ASP A 107 -6.44 -10.37 -1.85
C ASP A 107 -6.10 -10.22 -0.37
N GLN A 108 -6.11 -8.97 0.11
CA GLN A 108 -5.76 -8.62 1.48
C GLN A 108 -6.58 -7.44 1.96
N GLU A 109 -7.20 -7.60 3.11
CA GLU A 109 -7.71 -6.51 3.94
C GLU A 109 -6.72 -6.23 5.08
N GLY A 110 -6.44 -4.97 5.33
CA GLY A 110 -5.55 -4.54 6.41
C GLY A 110 -6.18 -4.71 7.79
N ASN A 111 -5.36 -4.66 8.82
CA ASN A 111 -5.82 -4.62 10.21
C ASN A 111 -6.28 -3.21 10.66
N VAL A 112 -6.16 -2.21 9.82
CA VAL A 112 -6.79 -0.89 9.95
C VAL A 112 -7.83 -0.77 8.85
N LYS A 113 -9.01 -0.23 9.17
CA LYS A 113 -10.13 -0.08 8.22
C LYS A 113 -9.73 0.72 6.98
N ASN A 114 -10.34 0.36 5.84
CA ASN A 114 -10.14 0.98 4.53
C ASN A 114 -8.73 0.82 3.93
N PHE A 115 -7.89 -0.08 4.47
CA PHE A 115 -6.67 -0.52 3.81
C PHE A 115 -6.91 -1.85 3.13
N SER A 116 -6.87 -1.88 1.80
CA SER A 116 -7.01 -3.11 1.02
C SER A 116 -6.05 -3.17 -0.14
N PHE A 117 -5.72 -4.38 -0.55
CA PHE A 117 -4.86 -4.66 -1.69
C PHE A 117 -5.29 -5.93 -2.39
N ASP A 118 -5.47 -5.87 -3.69
CA ASP A 118 -5.69 -7.06 -4.52
C ASP A 118 -4.75 -7.10 -5.72
N ARG A 119 -4.45 -8.30 -6.18
CA ARG A 119 -3.54 -8.52 -7.30
C ARG A 119 -3.89 -9.78 -8.09
N ILE A 120 -3.96 -9.63 -9.41
CA ILE A 120 -4.01 -10.73 -10.35
C ILE A 120 -2.71 -10.73 -11.15
N ASN A 121 -2.09 -11.89 -11.30
CA ASN A 121 -0.91 -12.06 -12.14
C ASN A 121 -1.03 -13.29 -13.03
N ILE A 122 -0.55 -13.15 -14.25
CA ILE A 122 -0.47 -14.22 -15.25
C ILE A 122 0.97 -14.27 -15.74
N ARG A 123 1.50 -15.47 -15.92
CA ARG A 123 2.82 -15.69 -16.50
C ARG A 123 2.77 -16.88 -17.44
N SER A 124 3.44 -16.77 -18.58
CA SER A 124 3.68 -17.87 -19.51
C SER A 124 5.12 -17.83 -20.01
N ASN A 125 5.84 -18.91 -19.83
CA ASN A 125 7.22 -19.09 -20.29
C ASN A 125 7.26 -20.30 -21.21
N ILE A 126 7.67 -20.09 -22.44
CA ILE A 126 7.75 -21.12 -23.47
C ILE A 126 9.19 -21.15 -24.01
N GLU A 127 9.74 -22.35 -24.14
CA GLU A 127 11.01 -22.59 -24.78
C GLU A 127 10.80 -23.62 -25.89
N ALA A 128 11.21 -23.33 -27.11
CA ALA A 128 11.01 -24.20 -28.26
C ALA A 128 12.29 -24.33 -29.10
N LYS A 129 12.66 -25.55 -29.44
CA LYS A 129 13.65 -25.85 -30.47
C LYS A 129 12.96 -25.70 -31.84
N ILE A 130 13.13 -24.54 -32.47
CA ILE A 130 12.46 -24.21 -33.74
C ILE A 130 13.17 -24.81 -34.97
N ALA A 131 14.47 -25.12 -34.83
CA ALA A 131 15.25 -25.83 -35.83
C ALA A 131 16.40 -26.59 -35.14
N LYS A 132 17.23 -27.33 -35.91
CA LYS A 132 18.28 -28.22 -35.39
C LYS A 132 19.19 -27.56 -34.34
N ASN A 133 19.60 -26.32 -34.56
CA ASN A 133 20.53 -25.59 -33.68
C ASN A 133 19.90 -24.29 -33.11
N TRP A 134 18.61 -24.07 -33.33
CA TRP A 134 17.92 -22.86 -32.94
C TRP A 134 16.94 -23.12 -31.82
N THR A 135 17.10 -22.37 -30.73
CA THR A 135 16.15 -22.35 -29.60
C THR A 135 15.57 -20.95 -29.44
N MET A 136 14.27 -20.87 -29.45
CA MET A 136 13.53 -19.63 -29.15
C MET A 136 12.91 -19.75 -27.76
N ALA A 137 12.98 -18.69 -26.98
CA ALA A 137 12.26 -18.60 -25.73
C ALA A 137 11.43 -17.31 -25.68
N VAL A 138 10.20 -17.46 -25.21
CA VAL A 138 9.25 -16.35 -25.01
C VAL A 138 8.74 -16.40 -23.57
N ASP A 139 8.98 -15.33 -22.84
CA ASP A 139 8.52 -15.15 -21.47
C ASP A 139 7.55 -13.95 -21.45
N LEU A 140 6.33 -14.19 -21.03
CA LEU A 140 5.29 -13.16 -20.89
C LEU A 140 4.80 -13.12 -19.46
N ALA A 141 4.63 -11.92 -18.90
CA ALA A 141 4.00 -11.75 -17.61
C ALA A 141 3.10 -10.50 -17.63
N GLY A 142 1.91 -10.63 -17.07
CA GLY A 142 0.97 -9.56 -16.85
C GLY A 142 0.58 -9.51 -15.38
N ARG A 143 0.41 -8.31 -14.83
CA ARG A 143 -0.04 -8.11 -13.46
C ARG A 143 -0.92 -6.87 -13.39
N VAL A 144 -2.07 -7.02 -12.76
CA VAL A 144 -2.91 -5.92 -12.31
C VAL A 144 -2.94 -5.95 -10.80
N GLN A 145 -2.69 -4.81 -10.18
CA GLN A 145 -2.81 -4.65 -8.73
C GLN A 145 -3.61 -3.39 -8.42
N ARG A 146 -4.45 -3.49 -7.41
CA ARG A 146 -5.26 -2.40 -6.89
C ARG A 146 -5.01 -2.24 -5.42
N SER A 147 -4.96 -1.01 -4.96
CA SER A 147 -4.89 -0.70 -3.53
C SER A 147 -5.86 0.41 -3.20
N ASN A 148 -6.39 0.35 -2.00
CA ASN A 148 -7.17 1.43 -1.40
C ASN A 148 -6.62 1.72 -0.01
N ARG A 149 -6.67 2.98 0.38
CA ARG A 149 -6.35 3.46 1.72
C ARG A 149 -7.16 4.72 2.01
N PRO A 150 -7.27 5.15 3.28
CA PRO A 150 -7.92 6.40 3.64
C PRO A 150 -7.33 7.60 2.90
N GLY A 151 -8.15 8.60 2.61
CA GLY A 151 -7.75 9.83 1.93
C GLY A 151 -7.06 10.85 2.81
N PHE A 152 -6.61 10.46 3.99
CA PHE A 152 -6.23 11.32 5.09
C PHE A 152 -5.17 12.37 4.75
N SER A 153 -4.11 12.07 4.02
CA SER A 153 -3.11 13.07 3.62
C SER A 153 -2.67 12.92 2.16
N GLY A 154 -3.07 11.86 1.50
CA GLY A 154 -2.52 11.51 0.20
C GLY A 154 -1.07 11.02 0.24
N ASP A 155 -0.46 10.96 1.42
CA ASP A 155 0.90 10.49 1.64
C ASP A 155 0.92 8.95 1.75
N PRO A 156 1.88 8.25 1.12
CA PRO A 156 2.12 6.83 1.33
C PRO A 156 2.31 6.39 2.79
N ALA A 157 2.69 7.31 3.67
CA ALA A 157 2.86 7.08 5.10
C ALA A 157 1.59 7.22 5.94
N ASP A 158 0.41 7.25 5.35
CA ASP A 158 -0.87 7.50 6.03
C ASP A 158 -1.17 6.54 7.18
N TRP A 159 -0.82 5.26 7.05
CA TRP A 159 -1.01 4.32 8.13
C TRP A 159 -0.14 4.66 9.35
N ASN A 160 1.08 5.17 9.16
CA ASN A 160 1.94 5.64 10.26
C ASN A 160 1.27 6.81 10.99
N ASN A 161 0.62 7.70 10.26
CA ASN A 161 -0.12 8.80 10.85
C ASN A 161 -1.29 8.29 11.69
N ILE A 162 -2.09 7.34 11.20
CA ILE A 162 -3.18 6.73 11.95
C ILE A 162 -2.66 5.98 13.17
N ALA A 163 -1.59 5.21 13.04
CA ALA A 163 -0.94 4.51 14.15
C ALA A 163 -0.42 5.50 15.22
N GLN A 164 0.23 6.57 14.81
CA GLN A 164 0.66 7.63 15.74
C GLN A 164 -0.49 8.29 16.46
N GLN A 165 -1.62 8.54 15.78
CA GLN A 165 -2.83 9.07 16.39
C GLN A 165 -3.35 8.12 17.47
N ALA A 166 -3.45 6.83 17.15
CA ALA A 166 -3.90 5.81 18.09
C ALA A 166 -3.03 5.72 19.35
N MET A 167 -1.70 5.92 19.20
CA MET A 167 -0.77 5.92 20.34
C MET A 167 -0.78 7.22 21.16
N ARG A 168 -1.15 8.34 20.54
CA ARG A 168 -1.14 9.67 21.18
C ARG A 168 -2.50 10.11 21.71
N ALA A 169 -3.55 9.43 21.27
CA ALA A 169 -4.90 9.75 21.67
C ALA A 169 -5.08 9.52 23.17
N HIS A 170 -5.69 10.50 23.83
CA HIS A 170 -5.88 10.43 25.29
C HIS A 170 -7.01 9.46 25.63
N PRO A 171 -6.79 8.49 26.53
CA PRO A 171 -7.76 7.45 26.82
C PRO A 171 -8.96 7.93 27.65
N TYR A 172 -8.90 9.10 28.26
CA TYR A 172 -9.95 9.65 29.12
C TYR A 172 -11.13 10.29 28.37
N VAL A 173 -11.17 10.19 27.03
CA VAL A 173 -12.28 10.67 26.21
C VAL A 173 -12.98 9.51 25.50
N PRO A 174 -14.31 9.60 25.24
CA PRO A 174 -15.04 8.60 24.49
C PRO A 174 -14.70 8.66 22.99
N GLU A 175 -15.04 7.59 22.26
CA GLU A 175 -14.87 7.53 20.80
C GLU A 175 -15.69 8.59 20.07
N ASN A 176 -16.92 8.78 20.54
CA ASN A 176 -17.90 9.72 19.97
C ASN A 176 -18.56 10.52 21.09
N TYR A 177 -18.87 11.76 20.79
CA TYR A 177 -19.65 12.64 21.65
C TYR A 177 -20.65 13.42 20.80
N ASN A 178 -21.93 13.41 21.18
CA ASN A 178 -23.02 14.01 20.41
C ASN A 178 -23.04 13.61 18.92
N GLY A 179 -22.72 12.34 18.63
CA GLY A 179 -22.77 11.78 17.28
C GLY A 179 -21.56 12.11 16.39
N LEU A 180 -20.56 12.81 16.91
CA LEU A 180 -19.32 13.11 16.20
C LEU A 180 -18.11 12.40 16.84
N PRO A 181 -17.13 11.97 16.05
CA PRO A 181 -15.90 11.39 16.57
C PRO A 181 -15.12 12.40 17.40
N VAL A 182 -14.51 11.93 18.49
CA VAL A 182 -13.75 12.78 19.39
C VAL A 182 -12.29 12.89 18.95
N SER A 183 -11.80 14.11 18.81
CA SER A 183 -10.38 14.41 18.72
C SER A 183 -9.80 14.63 20.11
N THR A 184 -8.68 14.01 20.37
CA THR A 184 -8.15 13.83 21.71
C THR A 184 -7.22 14.95 22.17
N ASN A 185 -6.96 15.94 21.33
CA ASN A 185 -6.08 17.04 21.66
C ASN A 185 -6.50 18.33 20.96
N THR A 186 -6.24 19.46 21.60
CA THR A 186 -6.41 20.81 21.06
C THR A 186 -5.33 21.19 20.03
N SER A 187 -4.21 20.47 19.97
CA SER A 187 -3.20 20.71 18.95
C SER A 187 -3.58 20.00 17.65
N SER A 188 -3.29 20.64 16.53
CA SER A 188 -3.51 20.14 15.17
C SER A 188 -2.83 18.79 14.84
N ALA A 189 -2.15 18.18 15.81
CA ALA A 189 -1.39 16.96 15.63
C ALA A 189 -2.13 15.67 16.01
N THR A 190 -3.30 15.75 16.69
CA THR A 190 -4.03 14.58 17.17
C THR A 190 -5.50 14.64 16.80
N VAL A 191 -5.83 13.95 15.74
CA VAL A 191 -7.21 13.76 15.29
C VAL A 191 -7.67 12.36 15.68
N SER A 192 -8.96 12.11 15.69
CA SER A 192 -9.49 10.78 15.90
C SER A 192 -8.87 9.78 14.89
N PRO A 193 -8.16 8.73 15.34
CA PRO A 193 -7.61 7.72 14.42
C PRO A 193 -8.72 6.99 13.67
N LEU A 194 -9.88 6.79 14.29
CA LEU A 194 -11.05 6.15 13.67
C LEU A 194 -11.63 7.01 12.56
N ALA A 195 -11.92 8.29 12.83
CA ALA A 195 -12.41 9.20 11.81
C ALA A 195 -11.39 9.40 10.68
N SER A 196 -10.10 9.44 10.97
CA SER A 196 -9.05 9.51 9.97
C SER A 196 -9.06 8.31 9.02
N SER A 197 -9.38 7.11 9.52
CA SER A 197 -9.47 5.92 8.68
C SER A 197 -10.79 5.78 7.93
N GLU A 198 -11.90 6.31 8.45
CA GLU A 198 -13.24 6.05 7.93
C GLU A 198 -13.84 7.23 7.17
N GLU A 199 -13.55 8.48 7.57
CA GLU A 199 -14.23 9.65 7.04
C GLU A 199 -13.37 10.55 6.15
N SER A 200 -12.06 10.32 6.09
CA SER A 200 -11.14 11.23 5.39
C SER A 200 -11.16 11.11 3.86
N GLY A 201 -11.97 10.23 3.29
CA GLY A 201 -12.01 9.93 1.86
C GLY A 201 -11.24 8.67 1.49
N TYR A 202 -10.62 8.65 0.32
CA TYR A 202 -9.89 7.46 -0.18
C TYR A 202 -8.67 7.84 -1.03
N ALA A 203 -7.70 6.96 -1.07
CA ALA A 203 -6.58 7.00 -2.00
C ALA A 203 -6.47 5.64 -2.72
N LYS A 204 -6.98 5.60 -3.94
CA LYS A 204 -7.02 4.41 -4.79
C LYS A 204 -5.87 4.44 -5.79
N SER A 205 -5.24 3.29 -5.99
CA SER A 205 -4.23 3.11 -7.02
C SER A 205 -4.51 1.83 -7.81
N ASN A 206 -4.43 1.92 -9.12
CA ASN A 206 -4.56 0.79 -10.03
C ASN A 206 -3.31 0.74 -10.92
N THR A 207 -2.51 -0.31 -10.77
CA THR A 207 -1.26 -0.47 -11.52
C THR A 207 -1.33 -1.70 -12.41
N PHE A 208 -1.06 -1.48 -13.68
CA PHE A 208 -0.87 -2.52 -14.68
C PHE A 208 0.62 -2.67 -15.00
N TYR A 209 1.09 -3.90 -15.05
CA TYR A 209 2.42 -4.27 -15.50
C TYR A 209 2.31 -5.28 -16.63
N PHE A 210 3.10 -5.07 -17.66
CA PHE A 210 3.33 -6.05 -18.71
C PHE A 210 4.82 -6.20 -18.94
N GLN A 211 5.29 -7.45 -18.96
CA GLN A 211 6.68 -7.79 -19.18
C GLN A 211 6.75 -8.87 -20.26
N SER A 212 7.59 -8.66 -21.25
CA SER A 212 7.87 -9.64 -22.26
C SER A 212 9.37 -9.77 -22.52
N ASN A 213 9.80 -10.98 -22.75
CA ASN A 213 11.17 -11.29 -23.12
C ASN A 213 11.15 -12.32 -24.22
N VAL A 214 11.71 -11.97 -25.37
CA VAL A 214 11.88 -12.89 -26.49
C VAL A 214 13.37 -13.07 -26.73
N SER A 215 13.82 -14.30 -26.74
CA SER A 215 15.22 -14.62 -27.02
C SER A 215 15.37 -15.72 -28.06
N LEU A 216 16.39 -15.58 -28.89
CA LEU A 216 16.78 -16.53 -29.90
C LEU A 216 18.23 -16.95 -29.65
N LYS A 217 18.46 -18.24 -29.52
CA LYS A 217 19.77 -18.85 -29.31
C LYS A 217 20.13 -19.72 -30.48
N TYR A 218 21.36 -19.60 -30.95
CA TYR A 218 21.97 -20.47 -31.96
C TYR A 218 23.19 -21.21 -31.39
N ASP A 219 23.16 -22.53 -31.44
CA ASP A 219 24.28 -23.38 -31.02
C ASP A 219 25.15 -23.70 -32.27
N PHE A 220 26.43 -23.28 -32.26
CA PHE A 220 27.32 -23.45 -33.42
C PHE A 220 27.75 -24.93 -33.55
N PRO A 221 27.46 -25.61 -34.67
CA PRO A 221 27.75 -27.00 -34.84
C PRO A 221 29.28 -27.29 -35.02
N PHE A 222 30.05 -26.29 -35.46
CA PHE A 222 31.49 -26.46 -35.71
C PHE A 222 32.36 -26.33 -34.47
N LEU A 223 31.84 -25.74 -33.38
CA LEU A 223 32.57 -25.59 -32.12
C LEU A 223 31.67 -25.94 -30.92
N LYS A 224 31.92 -27.13 -30.39
CA LYS A 224 31.17 -27.64 -29.24
C LYS A 224 31.27 -26.65 -28.05
N GLY A 225 30.13 -26.28 -27.53
CA GLY A 225 30.02 -25.34 -26.38
C GLY A 225 29.92 -23.88 -26.75
N LEU A 226 30.07 -23.50 -28.03
CA LEU A 226 29.85 -22.12 -28.48
C LEU A 226 28.39 -21.92 -28.86
N SER A 227 27.80 -20.80 -28.39
CA SER A 227 26.45 -20.36 -28.77
C SER A 227 26.36 -18.83 -28.81
N ALA A 228 25.55 -18.30 -29.73
CA ALA A 228 25.13 -16.92 -29.76
C ALA A 228 23.69 -16.80 -29.26
N LYS A 229 23.39 -15.75 -28.51
CA LYS A 229 22.03 -15.47 -28.07
C LYS A 229 21.74 -13.99 -28.27
N PHE A 230 20.57 -13.72 -28.85
CA PHE A 230 19.98 -12.39 -28.93
C PHE A 230 18.68 -12.37 -28.13
N MET A 231 18.44 -11.27 -27.40
CA MET A 231 17.27 -11.10 -26.54
C MET A 231 16.75 -9.67 -26.66
N VAL A 232 15.43 -9.54 -26.68
CA VAL A 232 14.73 -8.27 -26.52
C VAL A 232 13.74 -8.43 -25.37
N ALA A 233 13.83 -7.54 -24.41
CA ALA A 233 12.86 -7.41 -23.33
C ALA A 233 12.09 -6.09 -23.48
N TYR A 234 10.79 -6.14 -23.25
CA TYR A 234 9.90 -5.00 -23.20
C TYR A 234 9.12 -5.04 -21.91
N ASP A 235 9.35 -4.04 -21.06
CA ASP A 235 8.68 -3.87 -19.78
C ASP A 235 7.83 -2.60 -19.85
N TYR A 236 6.57 -2.71 -19.48
CA TYR A 236 5.60 -1.62 -19.43
C TYR A 236 4.93 -1.59 -18.07
N SER A 237 4.82 -0.40 -17.49
CA SER A 237 4.01 -0.17 -16.30
C SER A 237 3.18 1.09 -16.44
N GLN A 238 1.96 1.03 -15.93
CA GLN A 238 1.05 2.17 -15.85
C GLN A 238 0.35 2.16 -14.52
N THR A 239 0.43 3.27 -13.79
CA THR A 239 -0.29 3.50 -12.54
C THR A 239 -1.27 4.65 -12.72
N TYR A 240 -2.54 4.38 -12.50
CA TYR A 240 -3.57 5.39 -12.32
C TYR A 240 -3.86 5.54 -10.84
N SER A 241 -3.82 6.76 -10.34
CA SER A 241 -4.12 7.11 -8.95
C SER A 241 -5.29 8.08 -8.87
N LYS A 242 -6.16 7.87 -7.88
CA LYS A 242 -7.29 8.74 -7.58
C LYS A 242 -7.35 8.95 -6.08
N ILE A 243 -7.03 10.16 -5.62
CA ILE A 243 -6.95 10.54 -4.21
C ILE A 243 -8.02 11.59 -3.94
N TYR A 244 -9.05 11.18 -3.22
CA TYR A 244 -10.09 12.06 -2.73
C TYR A 244 -9.90 12.28 -1.24
N SER A 245 -9.66 13.52 -0.85
CA SER A 245 -9.53 13.92 0.54
C SER A 245 -10.70 14.80 0.93
N THR A 246 -11.35 14.47 2.02
CA THR A 246 -12.48 15.25 2.56
C THR A 246 -12.20 15.63 4.01
N PRO A 247 -12.46 16.89 4.39
CA PRO A 247 -12.48 17.27 5.80
C PRO A 247 -13.63 16.55 6.50
N PHE A 248 -13.47 16.28 7.77
CA PHE A 248 -14.52 15.72 8.62
C PHE A 248 -14.63 16.51 9.92
N ARG A 249 -15.81 16.45 10.55
CA ARG A 249 -16.08 17.16 11.81
C ARG A 249 -15.72 16.26 12.99
N THR A 250 -15.19 16.88 14.03
CA THR A 250 -14.84 16.20 15.28
C THR A 250 -15.27 17.03 16.47
N MET A 251 -15.50 16.39 17.59
CA MET A 251 -15.62 17.05 18.87
C MET A 251 -14.25 17.13 19.54
N VAL A 252 -13.75 18.33 19.75
CA VAL A 252 -12.47 18.56 20.42
C VAL A 252 -12.70 18.65 21.91
N ALA A 253 -12.07 17.74 22.65
CA ALA A 253 -12.13 17.70 24.10
C ALA A 253 -11.20 18.77 24.71
N THR A 254 -11.68 19.47 25.72
CA THR A 254 -10.91 20.42 26.52
C THR A 254 -11.07 20.08 28.00
N LEU A 255 -9.93 19.85 28.67
CA LEU A 255 -9.93 19.60 30.10
C LEU A 255 -10.44 20.83 30.87
N PRO A 256 -11.14 20.62 32.01
CA PRO A 256 -11.62 21.72 32.82
C PRO A 256 -10.48 22.59 33.36
N THR A 257 -10.72 23.88 33.48
CA THR A 257 -9.78 24.82 34.09
C THR A 257 -9.87 24.86 35.61
N THR A 258 -10.98 24.38 36.16
CA THR A 258 -11.20 24.26 37.61
C THR A 258 -11.06 22.83 38.05
N LEU A 259 -10.49 22.61 39.23
CA LEU A 259 -10.42 21.31 39.85
C LEU A 259 -11.83 20.74 40.00
N ASP A 260 -12.03 19.48 39.65
CA ASP A 260 -13.32 18.79 39.70
C ASP A 260 -14.39 19.31 38.69
N GLY A 261 -14.00 20.14 37.73
CA GLY A 261 -14.86 20.53 36.62
C GLY A 261 -15.14 19.38 35.65
N ASN A 262 -16.12 19.55 34.77
CA ASN A 262 -16.40 18.60 33.72
C ASN A 262 -15.58 18.91 32.46
N ILE A 263 -15.25 17.88 31.69
CA ILE A 263 -14.64 18.01 30.38
C ILE A 263 -15.66 18.69 29.43
N SER A 264 -15.19 19.58 28.60
CA SER A 264 -16.03 20.28 27.62
C SER A 264 -15.67 19.87 26.20
N TYR A 265 -16.64 19.94 25.31
CA TYR A 265 -16.50 19.57 23.91
C TYR A 265 -16.96 20.72 23.01
N ALA A 266 -16.12 21.04 22.03
CA ALA A 266 -16.45 21.98 20.98
C ALA A 266 -16.34 21.31 19.62
N GLU A 267 -17.35 21.51 18.77
CA GLU A 267 -17.30 21.02 17.41
C GLU A 267 -16.24 21.79 16.62
N ASN A 268 -15.42 21.06 15.87
CA ASN A 268 -14.38 21.62 15.03
C ASN A 268 -14.19 20.78 13.77
N TRP A 269 -13.67 21.41 12.73
CA TRP A 269 -13.16 20.72 11.56
C TRP A 269 -11.75 20.19 11.84
N ASP A 270 -11.40 19.07 11.22
CA ASP A 270 -10.02 18.60 11.26
C ASP A 270 -9.08 19.66 10.69
N SER A 271 -8.38 20.34 11.58
CA SER A 271 -7.53 21.50 11.26
C SER A 271 -6.29 21.17 10.42
N ARG A 272 -5.93 19.91 10.28
CA ARG A 272 -4.80 19.48 9.44
C ARG A 272 -5.18 19.34 7.97
N LYS A 273 -6.47 19.37 7.68
CA LYS A 273 -7.01 19.27 6.34
C LYS A 273 -7.41 20.64 5.83
N LYS A 274 -7.54 20.72 4.53
CA LYS A 274 -8.13 21.86 3.86
C LYS A 274 -9.58 22.02 4.30
N SER A 275 -10.06 23.22 4.25
CA SER A 275 -11.48 23.53 4.52
C SER A 275 -12.44 22.89 3.51
N GLU A 276 -11.92 22.48 2.36
CA GLU A 276 -12.67 21.92 1.25
C GLU A 276 -12.18 20.52 0.91
N ASN A 277 -13.07 19.71 0.39
CA ASN A 277 -12.70 18.43 -0.20
C ASN A 277 -11.91 18.64 -1.49
N SER A 278 -11.01 17.72 -1.77
CA SER A 278 -10.11 17.80 -2.90
C SER A 278 -9.97 16.47 -3.60
N LEU A 279 -9.72 16.52 -4.90
CA LEU A 279 -9.43 15.36 -5.73
C LEU A 279 -8.11 15.56 -6.48
N THR A 280 -7.26 14.58 -6.39
CA THR A 280 -6.08 14.43 -7.26
C THR A 280 -6.23 13.18 -8.10
N GLU A 281 -6.14 13.32 -9.39
CA GLU A 281 -6.01 12.18 -10.32
C GLU A 281 -4.66 12.25 -11.02
N GLY A 282 -4.02 11.10 -11.17
CA GLY A 282 -2.71 11.03 -11.79
C GLY A 282 -2.53 9.76 -12.61
N LEU A 283 -1.73 9.88 -13.67
CA LEU A 283 -1.28 8.77 -14.49
C LEU A 283 0.24 8.81 -14.57
N THR A 284 0.87 7.71 -14.22
CA THR A 284 2.31 7.49 -14.43
C THR A 284 2.48 6.30 -15.35
N ARG A 285 3.26 6.46 -16.41
CA ARG A 285 3.60 5.42 -17.36
C ARG A 285 5.11 5.30 -17.48
N ASN A 286 5.60 4.07 -17.50
CA ASN A 286 7.00 3.77 -17.77
C ASN A 286 7.13 2.64 -18.78
N THR A 287 8.01 2.83 -19.76
CA THR A 287 8.32 1.84 -20.81
C THR A 287 9.81 1.63 -20.84
N GLN A 288 10.24 0.38 -20.73
CA GLN A 288 11.64 0.00 -20.79
C GLN A 288 11.87 -1.02 -21.88
N ILE A 289 12.89 -0.77 -22.71
CA ILE A 289 13.36 -1.72 -23.72
C ILE A 289 14.80 -2.07 -23.41
N THR A 290 15.08 -3.37 -23.29
CA THR A 290 16.44 -3.89 -23.12
C THR A 290 16.73 -4.83 -24.27
N THR A 291 17.84 -4.61 -24.98
CA THR A 291 18.35 -5.57 -25.96
C THR A 291 19.69 -6.11 -25.51
N ASN A 292 19.90 -7.39 -25.76
CA ASN A 292 21.07 -8.11 -25.30
C ASN A 292 21.56 -9.05 -26.38
N ALA A 293 22.84 -8.93 -26.75
CA ALA A 293 23.50 -9.85 -27.66
C ALA A 293 24.69 -10.49 -26.93
N SER A 294 24.78 -11.79 -26.90
CA SER A 294 25.86 -12.49 -26.23
C SER A 294 26.42 -13.65 -27.04
N LEU A 295 27.73 -13.83 -26.93
CA LEU A 295 28.45 -15.00 -27.37
C LEU A 295 28.93 -15.77 -26.13
N ASN A 296 28.50 -17.02 -26.03
CA ASN A 296 28.74 -17.83 -24.85
C ASN A 296 29.55 -19.07 -25.26
N TYR A 297 30.62 -19.34 -24.56
CA TYR A 297 31.39 -20.56 -24.70
C TYR A 297 31.45 -21.30 -23.38
N ALA A 298 31.17 -22.61 -23.39
CA ALA A 298 31.32 -23.48 -22.23
C ALA A 298 31.69 -24.90 -22.67
N ASN A 299 32.86 -25.39 -22.25
CA ASN A 299 33.31 -26.72 -22.56
C ASN A 299 34.16 -27.32 -21.43
N THR A 300 34.22 -28.64 -21.36
CA THR A 300 35.00 -29.40 -20.38
C THR A 300 36.16 -30.09 -21.08
N PHE A 301 37.40 -29.84 -20.64
CA PHE A 301 38.62 -30.43 -21.14
C PHE A 301 39.25 -31.27 -20.01
N GLY A 302 39.02 -32.57 -20.05
CA GLY A 302 39.43 -33.45 -18.97
C GLY A 302 38.79 -33.08 -17.63
N LYS A 303 39.58 -32.59 -16.68
CA LYS A 303 39.12 -32.13 -15.35
C LYS A 303 38.86 -30.62 -15.30
N HIS A 304 39.12 -29.89 -16.38
CA HIS A 304 38.99 -28.42 -16.43
C HIS A 304 37.70 -27.99 -17.13
N ASN A 305 36.89 -27.21 -16.44
CA ASN A 305 35.70 -26.56 -16.99
C ASN A 305 36.07 -25.11 -17.37
N VAL A 306 35.94 -24.79 -18.64
CA VAL A 306 36.22 -23.44 -19.16
C VAL A 306 34.91 -22.81 -19.62
N SER A 307 34.62 -21.58 -19.16
CA SER A 307 33.49 -20.81 -19.65
C SER A 307 33.91 -19.35 -19.91
N ALA A 308 33.37 -18.76 -20.95
CA ALA A 308 33.55 -17.37 -21.31
C ALA A 308 32.25 -16.79 -21.86
N ILE A 309 32.03 -15.53 -21.63
CA ILE A 309 30.89 -14.76 -22.17
C ILE A 309 31.38 -13.43 -22.68
N LEU A 310 30.97 -13.08 -23.89
CA LEU A 310 31.03 -11.72 -24.42
C LEU A 310 29.59 -11.22 -24.52
N LEU A 311 29.30 -10.06 -23.91
CA LEU A 311 27.97 -9.50 -23.78
C LEU A 311 27.96 -8.04 -24.25
N MET A 312 26.96 -7.70 -25.05
CA MET A 312 26.57 -6.32 -25.36
C MET A 312 25.12 -6.13 -24.93
N GLU A 313 24.86 -5.07 -24.16
CA GLU A 313 23.53 -4.72 -23.70
C GLU A 313 23.22 -3.26 -24.04
N THR A 314 22.00 -3.00 -24.48
CA THR A 314 21.46 -1.65 -24.60
C THR A 314 20.21 -1.52 -23.77
N TYR A 315 20.01 -0.34 -23.21
CA TYR A 315 18.89 -0.03 -22.33
C TYR A 315 18.27 1.31 -22.75
N SER A 316 16.95 1.34 -22.83
CA SER A 316 16.19 2.57 -23.03
C SER A 316 15.02 2.59 -22.08
N ASN A 317 14.82 3.69 -21.39
CA ASN A 317 13.68 3.91 -20.50
C ASN A 317 12.98 5.23 -20.86
N ASP A 318 11.69 5.17 -21.07
CA ASP A 318 10.80 6.30 -21.37
C ASP A 318 9.73 6.35 -20.28
N GLY A 319 9.68 7.46 -19.53
CA GLY A 319 8.72 7.70 -18.48
C GLY A 319 7.94 8.98 -18.73
N ASN A 320 6.64 8.95 -18.48
CA ASN A 320 5.84 10.14 -18.40
C ASN A 320 4.79 10.05 -17.30
N ASN A 321 4.48 11.20 -16.74
CA ASN A 321 3.41 11.33 -15.77
C ASN A 321 2.63 12.62 -16.02
N PHE A 322 1.39 12.61 -15.62
CA PHE A 322 0.61 13.82 -15.41
C PHE A 322 -0.29 13.65 -14.20
N SER A 323 -0.65 14.76 -13.58
CA SER A 323 -1.64 14.81 -12.52
C SER A 323 -2.48 16.07 -12.66
N ALA A 324 -3.73 15.95 -12.23
CA ALA A 324 -4.65 17.07 -12.15
C ALA A 324 -5.26 17.09 -10.74
N TYR A 325 -5.49 18.27 -10.25
CA TYR A 325 -6.00 18.56 -8.92
C TYR A 325 -7.17 19.52 -9.00
N GLY A 326 -8.17 19.37 -8.13
CA GLY A 326 -9.28 20.29 -7.97
C GLY A 326 -9.91 20.21 -6.59
N GLU A 327 -10.59 21.27 -6.18
CA GLU A 327 -11.30 21.39 -4.90
C GLU A 327 -12.78 21.74 -5.10
N GLY A 328 -13.58 21.56 -4.03
CA GLY A 328 -14.96 22.00 -3.96
C GLY A 328 -15.95 21.06 -4.63
N PHE A 329 -16.03 19.81 -4.19
CA PHE A 329 -16.97 18.81 -4.69
C PHE A 329 -18.24 18.79 -3.84
N SER A 330 -19.39 19.11 -4.42
CA SER A 330 -20.67 19.14 -3.71
C SER A 330 -21.20 17.75 -3.34
N ILE A 331 -20.81 16.71 -4.09
CA ILE A 331 -21.28 15.34 -3.90
C ILE A 331 -20.06 14.42 -3.85
N LYS A 332 -19.88 13.75 -2.71
CA LYS A 332 -18.73 12.86 -2.44
C LYS A 332 -18.68 11.68 -3.42
N GLU A 333 -19.82 11.11 -3.76
CA GLU A 333 -19.94 9.96 -4.66
C GLU A 333 -19.62 10.31 -6.11
N LEU A 334 -19.70 11.59 -6.48
CA LEU A 334 -19.38 12.13 -7.80
C LEU A 334 -18.05 12.90 -7.82
N ALA A 335 -17.05 12.42 -7.08
CA ALA A 335 -15.72 13.01 -7.08
C ALA A 335 -15.03 12.74 -8.43
N GLU A 336 -15.32 13.60 -9.41
CA GLU A 336 -14.71 13.66 -10.73
C GLU A 336 -14.20 15.08 -10.99
N LEU A 337 -13.00 15.25 -11.51
CA LEU A 337 -12.34 16.56 -11.70
C LEU A 337 -13.20 17.59 -12.40
N LYS A 338 -14.06 17.17 -13.34
CA LYS A 338 -14.98 18.08 -14.04
C LYS A 338 -16.02 18.75 -13.15
N TYR A 339 -16.21 18.23 -11.93
CA TYR A 339 -17.16 18.79 -10.94
C TYR A 339 -16.48 19.64 -9.85
N ALA A 340 -15.16 19.84 -9.96
CA ALA A 340 -14.45 20.78 -9.08
C ALA A 340 -15.02 22.21 -9.30
N SER A 341 -15.43 22.85 -8.21
CA SER A 341 -16.15 24.12 -8.27
C SER A 341 -15.31 25.36 -7.90
N ILE A 342 -14.06 25.16 -7.49
CA ILE A 342 -13.15 26.24 -7.10
C ILE A 342 -12.05 26.40 -8.17
N PRO A 343 -12.24 27.31 -9.18
CA PRO A 343 -11.33 27.41 -10.32
C PRO A 343 -9.89 27.76 -9.93
N ASP A 344 -9.70 28.66 -8.96
CA ASP A 344 -8.37 29.11 -8.51
C ASP A 344 -7.58 28.04 -7.75
N LYS A 345 -8.22 26.90 -7.46
CA LYS A 345 -7.64 25.75 -6.79
C LYS A 345 -7.44 24.54 -7.71
N MET A 346 -7.57 24.75 -9.02
CA MET A 346 -7.31 23.72 -10.00
C MET A 346 -5.86 23.81 -10.48
N SER A 347 -5.20 22.67 -10.62
CA SER A 347 -3.85 22.61 -11.18
C SER A 347 -3.65 21.36 -12.02
N ILE A 348 -2.80 21.48 -13.03
CA ILE A 348 -2.36 20.37 -13.87
C ILE A 348 -0.84 20.39 -13.89
N ASN A 349 -0.25 19.22 -13.74
CA ASN A 349 1.20 19.04 -13.81
C ASN A 349 1.54 17.80 -14.65
N GLY A 350 2.66 17.87 -15.37
CA GLY A 350 3.11 16.73 -16.18
C GLY A 350 4.58 16.84 -16.53
N MET A 351 5.22 15.69 -16.65
CA MET A 351 6.64 15.59 -17.01
C MET A 351 6.90 14.33 -17.82
N SER A 352 7.85 14.40 -18.73
CA SER A 352 8.42 13.24 -19.42
C SER A 352 9.93 13.15 -19.17
N SER A 353 10.45 11.93 -19.14
CA SER A 353 11.88 11.64 -19.03
C SER A 353 12.27 10.50 -19.97
N VAL A 354 13.44 10.59 -20.58
CA VAL A 354 14.02 9.55 -21.42
C VAL A 354 15.46 9.30 -20.98
N ALA A 355 15.79 8.04 -20.70
CA ALA A 355 17.15 7.56 -20.47
C ALA A 355 17.52 6.50 -21.53
N ARG A 356 18.73 6.57 -22.07
CA ARG A 356 19.22 5.63 -23.09
C ARG A 356 20.61 5.14 -22.74
#